data_9bda67ccdb09b33d95598acf8c86085e
#
_entry.id   9bda67ccdb09b33d95598acf8c86085e
#
_cell.length_a   1.000
_cell.length_b   1.000
_cell.length_c   1.000
_cell.angle_alpha   90.00
_cell.angle_beta   90.00
_cell.angle_gamma   90.00
#
_symmetry.space_group_name_H-M   'P 1'
#
loop_
_entity.id
_entity.type
_entity.pdbx_description
1 polymer ?
#
loop_
_entity_poly.entity_id
_entity_poly.type
_entity_poly.pdbx_seq_one_letter_code
_entity_poly.pdbx_strand_id
1 'polypeptide(L)'
;MSAFIHLLETQLQPRLKQRHTSEPVEPPGARVSTLNINSIHGGQVEQHYATDARGWPTADSPSPVVAHSCRTVLDRRFIAEENLEAVKQEIIDMLDELKRTRPGFDFGIRDIMSFVPTATPRDAPVVDATARAIARVLGREPSYISSPGTYDQKHIVRTGQLKDCIAYGPGILDLAHQPNEYVGIQELVDSAKVMALASLTLTGAMR
;
A
#
# COMPACT_ATOMS: atom_id res chain seq x y z
N MET A 1 1.81 15.27 -20.28
CA MET A 1 2.37 14.41 -19.21
C MET A 1 3.41 15.15 -18.38
N SER A 2 4.52 15.67 -18.91
CA SER A 2 5.57 16.35 -18.13
C SER A 2 5.05 17.45 -17.20
N ALA A 3 4.11 18.28 -17.68
CA ALA A 3 3.49 19.31 -16.84
C ALA A 3 2.68 18.73 -15.66
N PHE A 4 2.00 17.61 -15.85
CA PHE A 4 1.29 16.94 -14.78
C PHE A 4 2.25 16.38 -13.74
N ILE A 5 3.31 15.70 -14.19
CA ILE A 5 4.35 15.20 -13.29
C ILE A 5 4.99 16.34 -12.49
N HIS A 6 5.30 17.45 -13.14
CA HIS A 6 5.84 18.62 -12.46
C HIS A 6 4.89 19.15 -11.37
N LEU A 7 3.58 19.18 -11.60
CA LEU A 7 2.62 19.55 -10.56
C LEU A 7 2.59 18.54 -9.41
N LEU A 8 2.62 17.25 -9.71
CA LEU A 8 2.69 16.21 -8.67
C LEU A 8 3.92 16.41 -7.78
N GLU A 9 5.10 16.63 -8.37
CA GLU A 9 6.36 16.76 -7.65
C GLU A 9 6.46 18.08 -6.85
N THR A 10 5.99 19.19 -7.45
CA THR A 10 6.17 20.51 -6.85
C THR A 10 5.03 20.95 -5.94
N GLN A 11 3.83 20.43 -6.11
CA GLN A 11 2.68 20.82 -5.33
C GLN A 11 2.11 19.69 -4.46
N LEU A 12 1.90 18.50 -5.00
CA LEU A 12 1.24 17.44 -4.25
C LEU A 12 2.21 16.74 -3.29
N GLN A 13 3.33 16.23 -3.77
CA GLN A 13 4.28 15.49 -2.93
C GLN A 13 4.75 16.29 -1.69
N PRO A 14 5.07 17.59 -1.76
CA PRO A 14 5.42 18.36 -0.56
C PRO A 14 4.28 18.45 0.46
N ARG A 15 3.02 18.56 0.00
CA ARG A 15 1.85 18.55 0.89
C ARG A 15 1.63 17.18 1.54
N LEU A 16 1.85 16.09 0.79
CA LEU A 16 1.71 14.74 1.32
C LEU A 16 2.72 14.45 2.42
N LYS A 17 3.95 14.90 2.27
CA LYS A 17 5.01 14.75 3.29
C LYS A 17 4.69 15.45 4.62
N GLN A 18 3.75 16.38 4.62
CA GLN A 18 3.30 17.08 5.84
C GLN A 18 2.10 16.37 6.50
N ARG A 19 1.49 15.39 5.85
CA ARG A 19 0.37 14.62 6.40
C ARG A 19 0.90 13.42 7.15
N HIS A 20 0.75 13.45 8.45
CA HIS A 20 1.20 12.39 9.35
C HIS A 20 0.01 11.73 10.01
N THR A 21 0.04 10.42 10.12
CA THR A 21 -0.92 9.70 10.96
C THR A 21 -0.53 9.80 12.44
N SER A 22 -1.53 9.87 13.29
CA SER A 22 -1.38 9.75 14.76
C SER A 22 -1.17 8.31 15.21
N GLU A 23 -1.48 7.34 14.35
CA GLU A 23 -1.32 5.93 14.66
C GLU A 23 0.15 5.53 14.81
N PRO A 24 0.46 4.58 15.70
CA PRO A 24 1.81 4.05 15.84
C PRO A 24 2.17 3.15 14.65
N VAL A 25 2.83 3.69 13.65
CA VAL A 25 3.24 2.97 12.41
C VAL A 25 4.69 2.54 12.51
N GLU A 26 4.95 1.29 12.12
CA GLU A 26 6.28 0.73 11.91
C GLU A 26 6.49 0.38 10.43
N PRO A 27 7.63 0.77 9.81
CA PRO A 27 8.67 1.65 10.36
C PRO A 27 8.18 3.10 10.50
N PRO A 28 8.76 3.91 11.42
CA PRO A 28 8.30 5.27 11.68
C PRO A 28 8.26 6.19 10.46
N GLY A 29 9.14 5.96 9.48
CA GLY A 29 9.16 6.71 8.22
C GLY A 29 7.91 6.52 7.35
N ALA A 30 7.11 5.48 7.60
CA ALA A 30 5.89 5.19 6.87
C ALA A 30 4.63 5.92 7.41
N ARG A 31 4.80 6.85 8.36
CA ARG A 31 3.70 7.66 8.95
C ARG A 31 3.15 8.75 8.04
N VAL A 32 3.62 8.84 6.82
CA VAL A 32 3.26 9.91 5.88
C VAL A 32 2.54 9.35 4.66
N SER A 33 1.70 10.18 4.08
CA SER A 33 1.11 9.91 2.78
C SER A 33 2.16 9.98 1.69
N THR A 34 2.06 9.08 0.70
CA THR A 34 3.03 9.02 -0.41
C THR A 34 2.33 8.96 -1.76
N LEU A 35 3.05 9.39 -2.79
CA LEU A 35 2.68 9.21 -4.17
C LEU A 35 3.92 8.84 -4.98
N ASN A 36 3.87 7.68 -5.62
CA ASN A 36 4.91 7.19 -6.53
C ASN A 36 4.39 7.18 -7.96
N ILE A 37 5.28 7.53 -8.89
CA ILE A 37 5.03 7.40 -10.32
C ILE A 37 5.65 6.08 -10.75
N ASN A 38 4.82 5.05 -10.91
CA ASN A 38 5.30 3.69 -11.16
C ASN A 38 5.69 3.47 -12.62
N SER A 39 5.04 4.15 -13.55
CA SER A 39 5.40 4.07 -14.96
C SER A 39 4.92 5.27 -15.75
N ILE A 40 5.62 5.56 -16.84
CA ILE A 40 5.24 6.54 -17.84
C ILE A 40 5.46 5.91 -19.21
N HIS A 41 4.39 5.86 -20.02
CA HIS A 41 4.46 5.34 -21.39
C HIS A 41 3.88 6.38 -22.35
N GLY A 42 4.65 6.76 -23.34
CA GLY A 42 4.22 7.63 -24.43
C GLY A 42 4.21 6.89 -25.76
N GLY A 43 3.35 7.31 -26.68
CA GLY A 43 3.27 6.73 -28.02
C GLY A 43 2.16 5.69 -28.18
N GLN A 44 2.30 4.81 -29.18
CA GLN A 44 1.33 3.77 -29.45
C GLN A 44 1.43 2.64 -28.40
N VAL A 45 0.33 2.36 -27.73
CA VAL A 45 0.27 1.38 -26.62
C VAL A 45 0.34 -0.07 -27.10
N GLU A 46 0.14 -0.35 -28.38
CA GLU A 46 -0.04 -1.69 -28.93
C GLU A 46 1.17 -2.26 -29.67
N GLN A 47 2.28 -1.58 -29.69
CA GLN A 47 3.48 -2.17 -30.28
C GLN A 47 4.15 -3.10 -29.27
N HIS A 48 4.00 -4.39 -29.50
CA HIS A 48 4.87 -5.40 -28.93
C HIS A 48 6.26 -5.19 -29.51
N TYR A 49 7.12 -4.51 -28.78
CA TYR A 49 8.52 -4.45 -29.15
C TYR A 49 9.11 -5.85 -29.05
N ALA A 50 9.66 -6.35 -30.15
CA ALA A 50 10.53 -7.50 -30.07
C ALA A 50 11.67 -7.17 -29.11
N THR A 51 11.94 -8.05 -28.18
CA THR A 51 13.04 -7.91 -27.23
C THR A 51 14.20 -8.80 -27.65
N ASP A 52 15.43 -8.34 -27.43
CA ASP A 52 16.63 -9.17 -27.58
C ASP A 52 16.69 -10.24 -26.44
N ALA A 53 17.69 -11.09 -26.48
CA ALA A 53 17.91 -12.14 -25.49
C ALA A 53 18.10 -11.62 -24.04
N ARG A 54 18.30 -10.31 -23.84
CA ARG A 54 18.42 -9.64 -22.54
C ARG A 54 17.11 -8.96 -22.10
N GLY A 55 16.03 -9.07 -22.90
CA GLY A 55 14.78 -8.40 -22.64
C GLY A 55 14.74 -6.91 -23.01
N TRP A 56 15.76 -6.40 -23.74
CA TRP A 56 15.78 -5.03 -24.20
C TRP A 56 15.00 -4.87 -25.50
N PRO A 57 14.25 -3.78 -25.70
CA PRO A 57 13.55 -3.52 -26.95
C PRO A 57 14.55 -3.48 -28.11
N THR A 58 14.32 -4.27 -29.15
CA THR A 58 15.07 -4.16 -30.42
C THR A 58 14.62 -2.92 -31.17
N ALA A 59 15.55 -2.30 -31.89
CA ALA A 59 15.46 -0.95 -32.41
C ALA A 59 14.47 -0.70 -33.57
N ASP A 60 13.50 -1.55 -33.79
CA ASP A 60 12.42 -1.34 -34.76
C ASP A 60 11.30 -0.46 -34.22
N SER A 61 11.66 0.60 -33.48
CA SER A 61 10.71 1.66 -33.17
C SER A 61 10.39 2.38 -34.49
N PRO A 62 9.12 2.36 -34.96
CA PRO A 62 8.78 3.14 -36.14
C PRO A 62 8.97 4.60 -35.81
N SER A 63 9.99 5.17 -36.34
CA SER A 63 10.27 6.61 -36.26
C SER A 63 9.87 7.25 -37.59
N PRO A 64 9.34 8.44 -37.61
CA PRO A 64 9.00 9.35 -36.52
C PRO A 64 7.48 9.42 -36.34
N VAL A 65 6.98 8.81 -35.27
CA VAL A 65 5.57 8.94 -34.90
C VAL A 65 5.43 9.97 -33.81
N VAL A 66 4.62 10.99 -34.05
CA VAL A 66 4.23 11.92 -32.99
C VAL A 66 3.34 11.19 -32.00
N ALA A 67 3.80 11.06 -30.75
CA ALA A 67 3.01 10.44 -29.70
C ALA A 67 1.73 11.25 -29.45
N HIS A 68 0.57 10.68 -29.74
CA HIS A 68 -0.73 11.30 -29.55
C HIS A 68 -1.32 11.03 -28.17
N SER A 69 -0.74 10.10 -27.42
CA SER A 69 -1.17 9.76 -26.05
C SER A 69 0.03 9.47 -25.15
N CYS A 70 -0.18 9.68 -23.87
CA CYS A 70 0.78 9.31 -22.83
C CYS A 70 0.03 8.82 -21.59
N ARG A 71 0.43 7.67 -21.06
CA ARG A 71 -0.14 7.06 -19.86
C ARG A 71 0.87 7.14 -18.72
N THR A 72 0.39 7.41 -17.52
CA THR A 72 1.16 7.22 -16.27
C THR A 72 0.36 6.36 -15.30
N VAL A 73 1.05 5.56 -14.52
CA VAL A 73 0.49 4.81 -13.40
C VAL A 73 1.02 5.41 -12.12
N LEU A 74 0.11 5.78 -11.24
CA LEU A 74 0.40 6.35 -9.93
C LEU A 74 0.05 5.35 -8.84
N ASP A 75 0.91 5.21 -7.83
CA ASP A 75 0.61 4.53 -6.57
C ASP A 75 0.51 5.61 -5.48
N ARG A 76 -0.71 5.87 -5.05
CA ARG A 76 -1.02 6.84 -4.01
C ARG A 76 -1.39 6.10 -2.73
N ARG A 77 -0.48 6.11 -1.76
CA ARG A 77 -0.74 5.57 -0.42
C ARG A 77 -1.18 6.69 0.50
N PHE A 78 -2.20 6.44 1.28
CA PHE A 78 -2.80 7.43 2.16
C PHE A 78 -2.99 6.88 3.58
N ILE A 79 -2.96 7.77 4.53
CA ILE A 79 -3.06 7.48 5.97
C ILE A 79 -4.52 7.29 6.38
N ALA A 80 -4.74 6.75 7.58
CA ALA A 80 -6.07 6.42 8.08
C ALA A 80 -7.00 7.64 8.20
N GLU A 81 -6.44 8.82 8.40
CA GLU A 81 -7.18 10.08 8.52
C GLU A 81 -7.63 10.67 7.17
N GLU A 82 -7.14 10.14 6.06
CA GLU A 82 -7.53 10.59 4.71
C GLU A 82 -8.72 9.77 4.19
N ASN A 83 -9.56 10.44 3.42
CA ASN A 83 -10.70 9.82 2.75
C ASN A 83 -10.34 9.49 1.28
N LEU A 84 -10.67 8.29 0.82
CA LEU A 84 -10.35 7.81 -0.54
C LEU A 84 -10.86 8.76 -1.63
N GLU A 85 -12.10 9.24 -1.52
CA GLU A 85 -12.68 10.12 -2.54
C GLU A 85 -12.00 11.49 -2.56
N ALA A 86 -11.64 12.02 -1.39
CA ALA A 86 -10.86 13.26 -1.30
C ALA A 86 -9.46 13.09 -1.90
N VAL A 87 -8.81 11.94 -1.66
CA VAL A 87 -7.50 11.62 -2.26
C VAL A 87 -7.56 11.53 -3.78
N LYS A 88 -8.62 10.96 -4.34
CA LYS A 88 -8.85 10.94 -5.80
C LYS A 88 -9.12 12.33 -6.34
N GLN A 89 -9.92 13.10 -5.63
CA GLN A 89 -10.30 14.44 -6.04
C GLN A 89 -9.07 15.37 -6.16
N GLU A 90 -8.08 15.23 -5.28
CA GLU A 90 -6.84 15.99 -5.39
C GLU A 90 -6.13 15.79 -6.75
N ILE A 91 -6.13 14.57 -7.28
CA ILE A 91 -5.54 14.26 -8.58
C ILE A 91 -6.40 14.83 -9.71
N ILE A 92 -7.72 14.71 -9.59
CA ILE A 92 -8.68 15.24 -10.57
C ILE A 92 -8.55 16.76 -10.65
N ASP A 93 -8.52 17.46 -9.52
CA ASP A 93 -8.39 18.91 -9.46
C ASP A 93 -7.12 19.41 -10.16
N MET A 94 -6.01 18.69 -10.02
CA MET A 94 -4.75 19.02 -10.69
C MET A 94 -4.84 18.81 -12.21
N LEU A 95 -5.53 17.77 -12.66
CA LEU A 95 -5.78 17.51 -14.08
C LEU A 95 -6.71 18.60 -14.67
N ASP A 96 -7.76 18.98 -13.95
CA ASP A 96 -8.69 20.02 -14.36
C ASP A 96 -7.99 21.39 -14.43
N GLU A 97 -7.10 21.68 -13.50
CA GLU A 97 -6.27 22.89 -13.56
C GLU A 97 -5.39 22.91 -14.82
N LEU A 98 -4.77 21.78 -15.15
CA LEU A 98 -3.98 21.65 -16.38
C LEU A 98 -4.84 21.82 -17.63
N LYS A 99 -6.03 21.24 -17.65
CA LYS A 99 -6.97 21.36 -18.77
C LYS A 99 -7.41 22.83 -18.97
N ARG A 100 -7.63 23.55 -17.89
CA ARG A 100 -7.99 24.97 -17.90
C ARG A 100 -6.85 25.88 -18.37
N THR A 101 -5.62 25.59 -17.96
CA THR A 101 -4.45 26.44 -18.25
C THR A 101 -3.74 26.08 -19.55
N ARG A 102 -4.00 24.91 -20.12
CA ARG A 102 -3.37 24.41 -21.35
C ARG A 102 -4.41 23.87 -22.33
N PRO A 103 -5.02 24.74 -23.16
CA PRO A 103 -5.99 24.31 -24.16
C PRO A 103 -5.42 23.21 -25.07
N GLY A 104 -6.25 22.21 -25.41
CA GLY A 104 -5.86 21.10 -26.26
C GLY A 104 -5.40 19.84 -25.49
N PHE A 105 -5.28 19.92 -24.16
CA PHE A 105 -5.08 18.73 -23.34
C PHE A 105 -6.42 18.09 -22.98
N ASP A 106 -6.46 16.78 -23.10
CA ASP A 106 -7.54 15.96 -22.58
C ASP A 106 -6.98 14.84 -21.69
N PHE A 107 -7.68 14.56 -20.60
CA PHE A 107 -7.24 13.60 -19.60
C PHE A 107 -8.36 12.64 -19.27
N GLY A 108 -8.03 11.36 -19.20
CA GLY A 108 -8.84 10.32 -18.59
C GLY A 108 -8.14 9.75 -17.37
N ILE A 109 -8.91 9.48 -16.33
CA ILE A 109 -8.43 8.77 -15.14
C ILE A 109 -9.17 7.45 -15.00
N ARG A 110 -8.47 6.41 -14.55
CA ARG A 110 -9.05 5.10 -14.30
C ARG A 110 -8.43 4.50 -13.04
N ASP A 111 -9.26 4.07 -12.12
CA ASP A 111 -8.82 3.27 -10.98
C ASP A 111 -8.40 1.88 -11.46
N ILE A 112 -7.17 1.51 -11.14
CA ILE A 112 -6.67 0.15 -11.35
C ILE A 112 -7.01 -0.68 -10.12
N MET A 113 -6.77 -0.10 -8.93
CA MET A 113 -6.99 -0.74 -7.65
C MET A 113 -7.23 0.34 -6.59
N SER A 114 -8.20 0.12 -5.72
CA SER A 114 -8.50 1.01 -4.60
C SER A 114 -8.81 0.20 -3.35
N PHE A 115 -8.18 0.57 -2.25
CA PHE A 115 -8.44 -0.02 -0.94
C PHE A 115 -8.57 1.10 0.09
N VAL A 116 -9.49 0.90 1.02
CA VAL A 116 -9.60 1.75 2.20
C VAL A 116 -8.80 1.15 3.35
N PRO A 117 -8.24 1.96 4.25
CA PRO A 117 -7.59 1.47 5.45
C PRO A 117 -8.54 0.60 6.26
N THR A 118 -8.00 -0.43 6.91
CA THR A 118 -8.75 -1.30 7.82
C THR A 118 -8.11 -1.23 9.20
N ALA A 119 -8.93 -1.18 10.24
CA ALA A 119 -8.49 -1.20 11.62
C ALA A 119 -9.38 -2.15 12.43
N THR A 120 -8.77 -2.89 13.33
CA THR A 120 -9.48 -3.74 14.30
C THR A 120 -9.55 -3.01 15.63
N PRO A 121 -10.73 -2.92 16.26
CA PRO A 121 -10.86 -2.33 17.59
C PRO A 121 -9.94 -3.02 18.60
N ARG A 122 -9.34 -2.23 19.50
CA ARG A 122 -8.39 -2.78 20.49
C ARG A 122 -9.04 -3.71 21.50
N ASP A 123 -10.34 -3.57 21.73
CA ASP A 123 -11.16 -4.39 22.60
C ASP A 123 -11.76 -5.62 21.87
N ALA A 124 -11.42 -5.84 20.61
CA ALA A 124 -11.88 -7.01 19.87
C ALA A 124 -11.37 -8.32 20.51
N PRO A 125 -12.19 -9.38 20.56
CA PRO A 125 -11.80 -10.66 21.17
C PRO A 125 -10.50 -11.25 20.62
N VAL A 126 -10.25 -11.09 19.33
CA VAL A 126 -9.01 -11.59 18.69
C VAL A 126 -7.78 -10.84 19.19
N VAL A 127 -7.90 -9.55 19.49
CA VAL A 127 -6.82 -8.73 20.04
C VAL A 127 -6.47 -9.20 21.44
N ASP A 128 -7.49 -9.33 22.32
CA ASP A 128 -7.30 -9.77 23.70
C ASP A 128 -6.73 -11.21 23.77
N ALA A 129 -7.29 -12.14 23.00
CA ALA A 129 -6.80 -13.51 22.97
C ALA A 129 -5.33 -13.60 22.51
N THR A 130 -4.97 -12.85 21.48
CA THR A 130 -3.59 -12.81 20.95
C THR A 130 -2.66 -12.12 21.94
N ALA A 131 -3.06 -11.03 22.58
CA ALA A 131 -2.28 -10.33 23.59
C ALA A 131 -1.93 -11.24 24.78
N ARG A 132 -2.91 -11.95 25.32
CA ARG A 132 -2.70 -12.93 26.39
C ARG A 132 -1.77 -14.07 25.97
N ALA A 133 -1.92 -14.55 24.75
CA ALA A 133 -1.05 -15.59 24.23
C ALA A 133 0.40 -15.10 24.06
N ILE A 134 0.61 -13.87 23.60
CA ILE A 134 1.94 -13.23 23.51
C ILE A 134 2.56 -13.10 24.90
N ALA A 135 1.85 -12.55 25.87
CA ALA A 135 2.35 -12.42 27.23
C ALA A 135 2.76 -13.78 27.82
N ARG A 136 1.96 -14.83 27.58
CA ARG A 136 2.24 -16.18 28.06
C ARG A 136 3.43 -16.86 27.40
N VAL A 137 3.60 -16.71 26.09
CA VAL A 137 4.65 -17.37 25.30
C VAL A 137 5.96 -16.61 25.32
N LEU A 138 5.88 -15.27 25.17
CA LEU A 138 7.05 -14.42 25.01
C LEU A 138 7.46 -13.71 26.32
N GLY A 139 6.64 -13.77 27.37
CA GLY A 139 6.91 -13.12 28.65
C GLY A 139 6.92 -11.58 28.58
N ARG A 140 6.28 -10.99 27.59
CA ARG A 140 6.20 -9.52 27.40
C ARG A 140 4.83 -9.09 26.90
N GLU A 141 4.49 -7.86 27.15
CA GLU A 141 3.28 -7.25 26.59
C GLU A 141 3.43 -7.02 25.07
N PRO A 142 2.33 -7.15 24.31
CA PRO A 142 2.34 -6.87 22.89
C PRO A 142 2.45 -5.37 22.60
N SER A 143 3.06 -5.05 21.48
CA SER A 143 2.96 -3.72 20.88
C SER A 143 1.86 -3.74 19.82
N TYR A 144 1.07 -2.69 19.76
CA TYR A 144 0.04 -2.49 18.74
C TYR A 144 0.53 -1.48 17.74
N ILE A 145 0.59 -1.87 16.48
CA ILE A 145 1.07 -1.02 15.41
C ILE A 145 0.09 -1.04 14.23
N SER A 146 0.05 0.05 13.49
CA SER A 146 -0.53 0.11 12.16
C SER A 146 0.56 -0.18 11.14
N SER A 147 0.32 -1.10 10.22
CA SER A 147 1.26 -1.39 9.16
C SER A 147 0.99 -0.52 7.93
N PRO A 148 2.02 0.00 7.26
CA PRO A 148 1.86 0.67 5.98
C PRO A 148 1.60 -0.31 4.82
N GLY A 149 1.74 -1.60 5.08
CA GLY A 149 1.52 -2.68 4.11
C GLY A 149 0.05 -2.93 3.83
N THR A 150 -0.19 -3.66 2.76
CA THR A 150 -1.53 -4.10 2.38
C THR A 150 -1.66 -5.59 2.62
N TYR A 151 -2.44 -5.99 3.61
CA TYR A 151 -2.68 -7.39 3.97
C TYR A 151 -4.03 -7.89 3.42
N ASP A 152 -4.24 -9.19 3.46
CA ASP A 152 -5.51 -9.84 3.06
C ASP A 152 -6.68 -9.47 3.97
N GLN A 153 -6.43 -8.87 5.13
CA GLN A 153 -7.44 -8.27 6.02
C GLN A 153 -8.43 -7.38 5.26
N LYS A 154 -7.96 -6.60 4.28
CA LYS A 154 -8.82 -5.78 3.41
C LYS A 154 -9.90 -6.59 2.68
N HIS A 155 -9.56 -7.81 2.27
CA HIS A 155 -10.51 -8.70 1.58
C HIS A 155 -11.47 -9.34 2.57
N ILE A 156 -10.97 -9.74 3.74
CA ILE A 156 -11.75 -10.31 4.83
C ILE A 156 -12.79 -9.29 5.32
N VAL A 157 -12.38 -8.04 5.52
CA VAL A 157 -13.27 -6.96 5.93
C VAL A 157 -14.30 -6.64 4.83
N ARG A 158 -13.87 -6.55 3.57
CA ARG A 158 -14.72 -6.15 2.46
C ARG A 158 -15.74 -7.21 2.06
N THR A 159 -15.31 -8.47 1.96
CA THR A 159 -16.15 -9.59 1.48
C THR A 159 -16.79 -10.36 2.61
N GLY A 160 -16.06 -10.61 3.68
CA GLY A 160 -16.54 -11.35 4.85
C GLY A 160 -17.28 -10.48 5.87
N GLN A 161 -17.23 -9.16 5.72
CA GLN A 161 -17.75 -8.20 6.69
C GLN A 161 -17.24 -8.43 8.13
N LEU A 162 -16.10 -9.12 8.24
CA LEU A 162 -15.46 -9.43 9.50
C LEU A 162 -14.44 -8.34 9.84
N LYS A 163 -14.75 -7.52 10.85
CA LYS A 163 -13.88 -6.43 11.29
C LYS A 163 -12.79 -6.89 12.26
N ASP A 164 -13.02 -7.98 12.97
CA ASP A 164 -12.11 -8.52 13.99
C ASP A 164 -11.03 -9.37 13.34
N CYS A 165 -10.11 -8.71 12.65
CA CYS A 165 -9.02 -9.36 11.92
C CYS A 165 -7.73 -8.56 12.11
N ILE A 166 -6.70 -9.23 12.66
CA ILE A 166 -5.38 -8.65 12.90
C ILE A 166 -4.32 -9.35 12.07
N ALA A 167 -3.20 -8.66 11.83
CA ALA A 167 -1.98 -9.26 11.33
C ALA A 167 -1.07 -9.59 12.54
N TYR A 168 -0.61 -10.83 12.62
CA TYR A 168 0.36 -11.29 13.58
C TYR A 168 1.27 -12.32 12.94
N GLY A 169 2.56 -12.27 13.21
CA GLY A 169 3.53 -13.22 12.66
C GLY A 169 4.94 -12.95 13.17
N PRO A 170 5.87 -13.85 12.89
CA PRO A 170 7.30 -13.70 13.22
C PRO A 170 8.01 -12.83 12.17
N GLY A 171 9.23 -12.43 12.48
CA GLY A 171 10.13 -11.73 11.58
C GLY A 171 10.16 -10.22 11.79
N ILE A 172 10.93 -9.56 10.96
CA ILE A 172 11.22 -8.13 11.03
C ILE A 172 10.62 -7.45 9.81
N LEU A 173 9.64 -6.57 10.03
CA LEU A 173 8.92 -5.91 8.94
C LEU A 173 9.83 -5.10 8.00
N ASP A 174 10.90 -4.49 8.54
CA ASP A 174 11.87 -3.71 7.75
C ASP A 174 12.68 -4.56 6.76
N LEU A 175 12.74 -5.86 6.99
CA LEU A 175 13.43 -6.81 6.10
C LEU A 175 12.49 -7.41 5.04
N ALA A 176 11.18 -7.18 5.16
CA ALA A 176 10.21 -7.73 4.22
C ALA A 176 10.50 -7.22 2.80
N HIS A 177 10.53 -8.16 1.85
CA HIS A 177 10.84 -7.90 0.44
C HIS A 177 12.26 -7.38 0.17
N GLN A 178 13.17 -7.52 1.12
CA GLN A 178 14.58 -7.14 0.95
C GLN A 178 15.43 -8.35 0.56
N PRO A 179 16.55 -8.13 -0.16
CA PRO A 179 17.55 -9.18 -0.34
C PRO A 179 18.01 -9.73 1.02
N ASN A 180 18.11 -11.06 1.11
CA ASN A 180 18.50 -11.78 2.35
C ASN A 180 17.50 -11.61 3.50
N GLU A 181 16.22 -11.42 3.21
CA GLU A 181 15.15 -11.53 4.22
C GLU A 181 15.29 -12.84 5.01
N TYR A 182 15.16 -12.73 6.32
CA TYR A 182 15.25 -13.90 7.22
C TYR A 182 14.27 -13.79 8.38
N VAL A 183 14.03 -14.94 9.01
CA VAL A 183 13.25 -15.04 10.25
C VAL A 183 13.95 -15.99 11.21
N GLY A 184 13.92 -15.70 12.50
CA GLY A 184 14.47 -16.54 13.53
C GLY A 184 13.68 -17.86 13.69
N ILE A 185 14.37 -19.01 13.77
CA ILE A 185 13.71 -20.30 13.96
C ILE A 185 12.88 -20.30 15.25
N GLN A 186 13.41 -19.76 16.35
CA GLN A 186 12.69 -19.65 17.61
C GLN A 186 11.46 -18.75 17.49
N GLU A 187 11.54 -17.66 16.73
CA GLU A 187 10.41 -16.75 16.48
C GLU A 187 9.28 -17.47 15.73
N LEU A 188 9.61 -18.33 14.75
CA LEU A 188 8.62 -19.19 14.06
C LEU A 188 7.89 -20.10 15.04
N VAL A 189 8.63 -20.79 15.90
CA VAL A 189 8.07 -21.71 16.91
C VAL A 189 7.19 -20.95 17.90
N ASP A 190 7.65 -19.83 18.40
CA ASP A 190 6.92 -19.04 19.38
C ASP A 190 5.67 -18.38 18.75
N SER A 191 5.77 -17.91 17.51
CA SER A 191 4.60 -17.41 16.79
C SER A 191 3.54 -18.51 16.60
N ALA A 192 3.93 -19.71 16.24
CA ALA A 192 3.02 -20.85 16.13
C ALA A 192 2.32 -21.15 17.45
N LYS A 193 3.04 -21.12 18.59
CA LYS A 193 2.45 -21.31 19.93
C LYS A 193 1.45 -20.20 20.26
N VAL A 194 1.79 -18.93 19.97
CA VAL A 194 0.89 -17.79 20.20
C VAL A 194 -0.40 -17.98 19.40
N MET A 195 -0.30 -18.28 18.10
CA MET A 195 -1.47 -18.48 17.25
C MET A 195 -2.34 -19.65 17.73
N ALA A 196 -1.71 -20.77 18.13
CA ALA A 196 -2.44 -21.93 18.68
C ALA A 196 -3.21 -21.57 19.98
N LEU A 197 -2.54 -20.89 20.91
CA LEU A 197 -3.17 -20.47 22.17
C LEU A 197 -4.30 -19.47 21.95
N ALA A 198 -4.09 -18.49 21.08
CA ALA A 198 -5.14 -17.51 20.74
C ALA A 198 -6.36 -18.20 20.12
N SER A 199 -6.15 -19.14 19.19
CA SER A 199 -7.21 -19.91 18.53
C SER A 199 -7.98 -20.76 19.55
N LEU A 200 -7.31 -21.46 20.45
CA LEU A 200 -7.94 -22.26 21.51
C LEU A 200 -8.77 -21.39 22.46
N THR A 201 -8.29 -20.18 22.75
CA THR A 201 -9.03 -19.22 23.58
C THR A 201 -10.31 -18.75 22.87
N LEU A 202 -10.21 -18.38 21.61
CA LEU A 202 -11.35 -17.89 20.80
C LEU A 202 -12.41 -18.97 20.57
N THR A 203 -12.00 -20.22 20.41
CA THR A 203 -12.94 -21.35 20.21
C THR A 203 -13.54 -21.88 21.51
N GLY A 204 -13.14 -21.34 22.67
CA GLY A 204 -13.59 -21.83 23.99
C GLY A 204 -13.01 -23.19 24.40
N ALA A 205 -12.00 -23.69 23.67
CA ALA A 205 -11.33 -24.95 24.00
C ALA A 205 -10.38 -24.83 25.20
N MET A 206 -10.02 -23.62 25.61
CA MET A 206 -9.34 -23.28 26.86
C MET A 206 -10.27 -22.41 27.68
N ARG A 207 -10.70 -22.91 28.82
CA ARG A 207 -11.39 -22.14 29.89
C ARG A 207 -10.40 -21.71 30.95
#